data_ce71efb62075caace5c1d710f23c7055
#
_entry.id   ce71efb62075caace5c1d710f23c7055
#
_cell.length_a   1.000
_cell.length_b   1.000
_cell.length_c   1.000
_cell.angle_alpha   90.00
_cell.angle_beta   90.00
_cell.angle_gamma   90.00
#
_symmetry.space_group_name_H-M   'P 1'
#
loop_
_entity.id
_entity.type
_entity.pdbx_description
1 polymer ?
#
loop_
_entity_poly.entity_id
_entity_poly.type
_entity_poly.pdbx_seq_one_letter_code
_entity_poly.pdbx_strand_id
1 'polypeptide(L)'
;MANKEGKFFEQLGMLAENAYEAGEVFQRITEGKMEIEDGVDALHAIKKRARASLGKLYERMYKVYKDPAEIEFARGFIGKMYGIIDVIHEVVDRFTLYNVEMTPREFSSMVMLVRDALLEMKKVLDYTGDVAANYMKMEARCRKIYVFEERGDEFYREEIRRLFTEKQSFFAPY
;
A
#
# COMPACT_ATOMS: atom_id res chain seq x y z
N MET A 1 26.81 -1.04 16.20
CA MET A 1 26.11 -0.79 14.92
C MET A 1 24.85 -1.63 14.79
N ALA A 2 24.88 -2.94 15.00
CA ALA A 2 23.72 -3.84 14.88
C ALA A 2 22.41 -3.38 15.58
N ASN A 3 22.48 -2.71 16.73
CA ASN A 3 21.28 -2.25 17.45
C ASN A 3 20.56 -1.03 16.80
N LYS A 4 21.25 -0.20 15.99
CA LYS A 4 20.63 0.97 15.34
C LYS A 4 19.88 0.58 14.08
N GLU A 5 20.48 -0.28 13.26
CA GLU A 5 19.86 -0.84 12.06
C GLU A 5 18.65 -1.68 12.42
N GLY A 6 18.77 -2.58 13.40
CA GLY A 6 17.64 -3.40 13.86
C GLY A 6 16.44 -2.55 14.29
N LYS A 7 16.68 -1.47 15.05
CA LYS A 7 15.62 -0.55 15.46
C LYS A 7 15.01 0.25 14.31
N PHE A 8 15.78 0.54 13.25
CA PHE A 8 15.26 1.19 12.06
C PHE A 8 14.35 0.24 11.28
N PHE A 9 14.82 -0.99 11.02
CA PHE A 9 14.02 -1.99 10.29
C PHE A 9 12.78 -2.45 11.08
N GLU A 10 12.86 -2.54 12.41
CA GLU A 10 11.69 -2.79 13.25
C GLU A 10 10.60 -1.71 13.05
N GLN A 11 10.98 -0.43 13.02
CA GLN A 11 10.01 0.64 12.79
C GLN A 11 9.53 0.70 11.34
N LEU A 12 10.38 0.37 10.39
CA LEU A 12 9.99 0.26 8.99
C LEU A 12 8.99 -0.90 8.81
N GLY A 13 9.19 -2.02 9.49
CA GLY A 13 8.25 -3.14 9.57
C GLY A 13 6.88 -2.73 10.15
N MET A 14 6.87 -1.89 11.19
CA MET A 14 5.62 -1.35 11.74
C MET A 14 4.87 -0.45 10.73
N LEU A 15 5.59 0.29 9.90
CA LEU A 15 4.97 1.08 8.83
C LEU A 15 4.38 0.17 7.75
N ALA A 16 5.08 -0.91 7.39
CA ALA A 16 4.56 -1.92 6.45
C ALA A 16 3.34 -2.65 7.00
N GLU A 17 3.32 -2.94 8.30
CA GLU A 17 2.15 -3.50 8.98
C GLU A 17 0.93 -2.57 8.86
N ASN A 18 1.12 -1.27 9.14
CA ASN A 18 0.04 -0.29 8.96
C ASN A 18 -0.44 -0.22 7.50
N ALA A 19 0.46 -0.32 6.53
CA ALA A 19 0.08 -0.32 5.11
C ALA A 19 -0.71 -1.59 4.75
N TYR A 20 -0.29 -2.76 5.23
CA TYR A 20 -1.00 -4.02 5.03
C TYR A 20 -2.39 -3.98 5.69
N GLU A 21 -2.49 -3.51 6.93
CA GLU A 21 -3.74 -3.36 7.67
C GLU A 21 -4.72 -2.42 6.92
N ALA A 22 -4.21 -1.32 6.33
CA ALA A 22 -5.02 -0.46 5.48
C ALA A 22 -5.55 -1.21 4.23
N GLY A 23 -4.72 -2.04 3.61
CA GLY A 23 -5.13 -2.90 2.49
C GLY A 23 -6.21 -3.92 2.89
N GLU A 24 -6.13 -4.50 4.10
CA GLU A 24 -7.16 -5.41 4.61
C GLU A 24 -8.50 -4.71 4.88
N VAL A 25 -8.46 -3.51 5.46
CA VAL A 25 -9.66 -2.68 5.65
C VAL A 25 -10.30 -2.38 4.30
N PHE A 26 -9.51 -1.95 3.33
CA PHE A 26 -9.98 -1.64 1.97
C PHE A 26 -10.61 -2.85 1.29
N GLN A 27 -10.00 -4.02 1.40
CA GLN A 27 -10.58 -5.27 0.87
C GLN A 27 -11.92 -5.59 1.53
N ARG A 28 -12.03 -5.50 2.85
CA ARG A 28 -13.28 -5.80 3.58
C ARG A 28 -14.42 -4.88 3.17
N ILE A 29 -14.14 -3.60 2.91
CA ILE A 29 -15.13 -2.65 2.40
C ILE A 29 -15.61 -3.10 1.01
N THR A 30 -14.68 -3.35 0.09
CA THR A 30 -15.03 -3.71 -1.30
C THR A 30 -15.67 -5.08 -1.44
N GLU A 31 -15.50 -5.96 -0.46
CA GLU A 31 -16.19 -7.25 -0.37
C GLU A 31 -17.55 -7.16 0.35
N GLY A 32 -17.98 -5.97 0.81
CA GLY A 32 -19.19 -5.78 1.61
C GLY A 32 -19.14 -6.44 2.99
N LYS A 33 -17.96 -6.65 3.54
CA LYS A 33 -17.72 -7.23 4.88
C LYS A 33 -17.50 -6.17 5.96
N MET A 34 -17.49 -4.91 5.58
CA MET A 34 -17.33 -3.75 6.46
C MET A 34 -18.10 -2.58 5.85
N GLU A 35 -18.86 -1.87 6.68
CA GLU A 35 -19.51 -0.63 6.27
C GLU A 35 -18.45 0.44 5.92
N ILE A 36 -18.77 1.32 4.98
CA ILE A 36 -17.81 2.32 4.48
C ILE A 36 -17.41 3.27 5.60
N GLU A 37 -18.37 3.72 6.42
CA GLU A 37 -18.12 4.63 7.55
C GLU A 37 -17.17 4.01 8.58
N ASP A 38 -17.38 2.75 8.96
CA ASP A 38 -16.50 2.02 9.88
C ASP A 38 -15.09 1.88 9.26
N GLY A 39 -15.02 1.70 7.96
CA GLY A 39 -13.77 1.61 7.21
C GLY A 39 -13.02 2.94 7.18
N VAL A 40 -13.69 4.07 6.99
CA VAL A 40 -13.11 5.43 7.05
C VAL A 40 -12.49 5.66 8.43
N ASP A 41 -13.22 5.35 9.50
CA ASP A 41 -12.73 5.52 10.87
C ASP A 41 -11.49 4.63 11.15
N ALA A 42 -11.53 3.37 10.71
CA ALA A 42 -10.40 2.45 10.85
C ALA A 42 -9.16 2.95 10.08
N LEU A 43 -9.33 3.39 8.83
CA LEU A 43 -8.25 3.93 8.01
C LEU A 43 -7.69 5.24 8.58
N HIS A 44 -8.55 6.11 9.13
CA HIS A 44 -8.13 7.32 9.82
C HIS A 44 -7.24 6.98 11.04
N ALA A 45 -7.62 5.97 11.84
CA ALA A 45 -6.81 5.52 12.97
C ALA A 45 -5.46 4.94 12.52
N ILE A 46 -5.43 4.13 11.46
CA ILE A 46 -4.20 3.58 10.87
C ILE A 46 -3.28 4.70 10.38
N LYS A 47 -3.80 5.64 9.60
CA LYS A 47 -3.06 6.81 9.10
C LYS A 47 -2.47 7.65 10.23
N LYS A 48 -3.23 7.89 11.28
CA LYS A 48 -2.79 8.62 12.48
C LYS A 48 -1.63 7.91 13.18
N ARG A 49 -1.70 6.58 13.38
CA ARG A 49 -0.61 5.77 13.96
C ARG A 49 0.65 5.83 13.09
N ALA A 50 0.49 5.61 11.77
CA ALA A 50 1.59 5.65 10.82
C ALA A 50 2.28 7.02 10.85
N ARG A 51 1.51 8.11 10.78
CA ARG A 51 2.03 9.49 10.82
C ARG A 51 2.77 9.80 12.12
N ALA A 52 2.26 9.36 13.26
CA ALA A 52 2.91 9.59 14.56
C ALA A 52 4.27 8.90 14.66
N SER A 53 4.51 7.82 13.92
CA SER A 53 5.77 7.08 13.91
C SER A 53 6.83 7.65 12.96
N LEU A 54 6.44 8.44 11.94
CA LEU A 54 7.34 8.92 10.88
C LEU A 54 8.53 9.73 11.40
N GLY A 55 8.30 10.63 12.36
CA GLY A 55 9.38 11.45 12.92
C GLY A 55 10.51 10.62 13.52
N LYS A 56 10.15 9.60 14.30
CA LYS A 56 11.12 8.66 14.89
C LYS A 56 11.79 7.79 13.83
N LEU A 57 11.06 7.39 12.80
CA LEU A 57 11.59 6.58 11.70
C LEU A 57 12.64 7.37 10.90
N TYR A 58 12.36 8.63 10.53
CA TYR A 58 13.34 9.51 9.88
C TYR A 58 14.56 9.79 10.77
N GLU A 59 14.36 10.05 12.06
CA GLU A 59 15.48 10.22 13.01
C GLU A 59 16.39 8.97 13.04
N ARG A 60 15.81 7.78 13.05
CA ARG A 60 16.57 6.52 13.02
C ARG A 60 17.27 6.30 11.69
N MET A 61 16.63 6.63 10.58
CA MET A 61 17.22 6.59 9.24
C MET A 61 18.53 7.39 9.20
N TYR A 62 18.54 8.63 9.70
CA TYR A 62 19.75 9.46 9.75
C TYR A 62 20.82 8.95 10.72
N LYS A 63 20.46 8.10 11.69
CA LYS A 63 21.45 7.44 12.57
C LYS A 63 22.10 6.23 11.90
N VAL A 64 21.42 5.59 10.96
CA VAL A 64 21.87 4.39 10.23
C VAL A 64 22.67 4.81 9.00
N TYR A 65 22.06 5.57 8.11
CA TYR A 65 22.64 5.97 6.83
C TYR A 65 23.42 7.27 6.96
N LYS A 66 24.57 7.36 6.25
CA LYS A 66 25.42 8.53 6.21
C LYS A 66 25.68 9.02 4.79
N ASP A 67 25.58 8.13 3.83
CA ASP A 67 25.68 8.46 2.42
C ASP A 67 24.42 9.19 1.95
N PRO A 68 24.54 10.33 1.24
CA PRO A 68 23.38 11.09 0.77
C PRO A 68 22.43 10.29 -0.14
N ALA A 69 22.97 9.41 -0.99
CA ALA A 69 22.17 8.61 -1.91
C ALA A 69 21.37 7.54 -1.15
N GLU A 70 21.97 6.91 -0.13
CA GLU A 70 21.26 5.96 0.76
C GLU A 70 20.15 6.66 1.54
N ILE A 71 20.43 7.86 2.03
CA ILE A 71 19.44 8.68 2.76
C ILE A 71 18.26 9.04 1.85
N GLU A 72 18.53 9.48 0.63
CA GLU A 72 17.49 9.83 -0.34
C GLU A 72 16.64 8.62 -0.70
N PHE A 73 17.26 7.49 -0.98
CA PHE A 73 16.55 6.24 -1.27
C PHE A 73 15.67 5.80 -0.10
N ALA A 74 16.21 5.76 1.12
CA ALA A 74 15.45 5.36 2.30
C ALA A 74 14.30 6.33 2.61
N ARG A 75 14.53 7.63 2.45
CA ARG A 75 13.48 8.67 2.60
C ARG A 75 12.36 8.46 1.58
N GLY A 76 12.72 8.26 0.30
CA GLY A 76 11.76 8.00 -0.77
C GLY A 76 10.94 6.75 -0.51
N PHE A 77 11.57 5.67 -0.05
CA PHE A 77 10.89 4.42 0.30
C PHE A 77 9.89 4.61 1.45
N ILE A 78 10.30 5.25 2.55
CA ILE A 78 9.43 5.56 3.69
C ILE A 78 8.24 6.42 3.24
N GLY A 79 8.50 7.45 2.43
CA GLY A 79 7.47 8.35 1.92
C GLY A 79 6.45 7.62 1.04
N LYS A 80 6.90 6.73 0.15
CA LYS A 80 6.02 5.92 -0.69
C LYS A 80 5.17 4.95 0.12
N MET A 81 5.75 4.28 1.12
CA MET A 81 4.99 3.37 2.00
C MET A 81 3.89 4.10 2.77
N TYR A 82 4.19 5.28 3.33
CA TYR A 82 3.17 6.10 3.98
C TYR A 82 2.13 6.60 2.97
N GLY A 83 2.57 7.00 1.77
CA GLY A 83 1.69 7.44 0.68
C GLY A 83 0.65 6.39 0.28
N ILE A 84 0.97 5.10 0.35
CA ILE A 84 0.00 4.04 0.08
C ILE A 84 -1.16 4.10 1.09
N ILE A 85 -0.87 4.25 2.39
CA ILE A 85 -1.89 4.38 3.44
C ILE A 85 -2.77 5.60 3.17
N ASP A 86 -2.14 6.70 2.79
CA ASP A 86 -2.81 7.98 2.49
C ASP A 86 -3.77 7.84 1.30
N VAL A 87 -3.31 7.23 0.20
CA VAL A 87 -4.12 6.99 -1.01
C VAL A 87 -5.28 6.04 -0.72
N ILE A 88 -5.08 4.95 0.01
CA ILE A 88 -6.17 4.04 0.38
C ILE A 88 -7.25 4.79 1.18
N HIS A 89 -6.83 5.58 2.18
CA HIS A 89 -7.75 6.40 2.96
C HIS A 89 -8.52 7.38 2.07
N GLU A 90 -7.84 8.10 1.17
CA GLU A 90 -8.49 9.03 0.24
C GLU A 90 -9.51 8.37 -0.69
N VAL A 91 -9.21 7.16 -1.18
CA VAL A 91 -10.15 6.43 -2.05
C VAL A 91 -11.42 6.06 -1.29
N VAL A 92 -11.29 5.55 -0.07
CA VAL A 92 -12.44 5.15 0.75
C VAL A 92 -13.24 6.37 1.23
N ASP A 93 -12.57 7.47 1.56
CA ASP A 93 -13.23 8.75 1.90
C ASP A 93 -14.09 9.26 0.72
N ARG A 94 -13.62 9.09 -0.52
CA ARG A 94 -14.41 9.41 -1.72
C ARG A 94 -15.62 8.50 -1.89
N PHE A 95 -15.62 7.27 -1.40
CA PHE A 95 -16.81 6.43 -1.42
C PHE A 95 -17.95 7.06 -0.62
N THR A 96 -17.64 7.59 0.56
CA THR A 96 -18.60 8.36 1.36
C THR A 96 -19.05 9.62 0.63
N LEU A 97 -18.12 10.39 0.08
CA LEU A 97 -18.40 11.66 -0.61
C LEU A 97 -19.31 11.49 -1.83
N TYR A 98 -19.17 10.38 -2.55
CA TYR A 98 -19.95 10.09 -3.76
C TYR A 98 -21.14 9.16 -3.52
N ASN A 99 -21.45 8.83 -2.26
CA ASN A 99 -22.50 7.88 -1.88
C ASN A 99 -22.39 6.55 -2.64
N VAL A 100 -21.21 5.96 -2.66
CA VAL A 100 -20.99 4.65 -3.29
C VAL A 100 -21.60 3.57 -2.42
N GLU A 101 -22.70 2.98 -2.87
CA GLU A 101 -23.41 1.93 -2.12
C GLU A 101 -22.76 0.54 -2.30
N MET A 102 -22.19 0.28 -3.46
CA MET A 102 -21.56 -1.01 -3.81
C MET A 102 -20.44 -0.82 -4.81
N THR A 103 -19.34 -1.53 -4.58
CA THR A 103 -18.22 -1.55 -5.54
C THR A 103 -18.38 -2.69 -6.55
N PRO A 104 -18.04 -2.49 -7.83
CA PRO A 104 -18.00 -3.58 -8.80
C PRO A 104 -17.04 -4.70 -8.34
N ARG A 105 -17.38 -5.93 -8.69
CA ARG A 105 -16.55 -7.11 -8.35
C ARG A 105 -15.13 -6.99 -8.91
N GLU A 106 -15.01 -6.40 -10.07
CA GLU A 106 -13.74 -6.15 -10.76
C GLU A 106 -12.85 -5.24 -9.90
N PHE A 107 -13.42 -4.19 -9.29
CA PHE A 107 -12.70 -3.30 -8.41
C PHE A 107 -12.18 -4.03 -7.15
N SER A 108 -13.00 -4.91 -6.56
CA SER A 108 -12.56 -5.75 -5.43
C SER A 108 -11.38 -6.64 -5.81
N SER A 109 -11.32 -7.14 -7.04
CA SER A 109 -10.19 -7.92 -7.54
C SER A 109 -8.90 -7.10 -7.60
N MET A 110 -8.97 -5.83 -8.01
CA MET A 110 -7.83 -4.92 -8.01
C MET A 110 -7.35 -4.61 -6.58
N VAL A 111 -8.28 -4.39 -5.66
CA VAL A 111 -7.94 -4.16 -4.23
C VAL A 111 -7.25 -5.38 -3.63
N MET A 112 -7.63 -6.61 -4.00
CA MET A 112 -6.94 -7.82 -3.57
C MET A 112 -5.48 -7.86 -4.05
N LEU A 113 -5.18 -7.42 -5.28
CA LEU A 113 -3.79 -7.33 -5.76
C LEU A 113 -2.97 -6.36 -4.92
N VAL A 114 -3.54 -5.20 -4.58
CA VAL A 114 -2.89 -4.21 -3.71
C VAL A 114 -2.60 -4.82 -2.33
N ARG A 115 -3.60 -5.45 -1.70
CA ARG A 115 -3.43 -6.09 -0.39
C ARG A 115 -2.38 -7.19 -0.42
N ASP A 116 -2.35 -8.02 -1.48
CA ASP A 116 -1.38 -9.10 -1.62
C ASP A 116 0.05 -8.56 -1.84
N ALA A 117 0.21 -7.48 -2.60
CA ALA A 117 1.49 -6.80 -2.75
C ALA A 117 1.99 -6.24 -1.39
N LEU A 118 1.10 -5.64 -0.60
CA LEU A 118 1.42 -5.14 0.74
C LEU A 118 1.81 -6.26 1.71
N LEU A 119 1.16 -7.42 1.63
CA LEU A 119 1.53 -8.61 2.39
C LEU A 119 2.92 -9.11 2.02
N GLU A 120 3.26 -9.17 0.73
CA GLU A 120 4.61 -9.59 0.32
C GLU A 120 5.67 -8.55 0.73
N MET A 121 5.37 -7.25 0.67
CA MET A 121 6.26 -6.18 1.14
C MET A 121 6.52 -6.30 2.66
N LYS A 122 5.49 -6.53 3.47
CA LYS A 122 5.64 -6.82 4.91
C LYS A 122 6.60 -7.99 5.13
N LYS A 123 6.41 -9.11 4.42
CA LYS A 123 7.29 -10.28 4.51
C LYS A 123 8.73 -10.00 4.08
N VAL A 124 8.98 -9.10 3.13
CA VAL A 124 10.35 -8.66 2.79
C VAL A 124 10.99 -8.01 4.00
N LEU A 125 10.28 -7.14 4.70
CA LEU A 125 10.81 -6.44 5.87
C LEU A 125 11.04 -7.36 7.08
N ASP A 126 10.27 -8.43 7.23
CA ASP A 126 10.49 -9.45 8.27
C ASP A 126 11.87 -10.16 8.11
N TYR A 127 12.42 -10.16 6.89
CA TYR A 127 13.74 -10.78 6.60
C TYR A 127 14.93 -9.83 6.77
N THR A 128 14.71 -8.55 7.06
CA THR A 128 15.79 -7.54 7.13
C THR A 128 16.74 -7.73 8.34
N GLY A 129 16.38 -8.57 9.31
CA GLY A 129 17.25 -8.89 10.44
C GLY A 129 18.56 -9.60 10.04
N ASP A 130 18.56 -10.37 8.94
CA ASP A 130 19.73 -10.97 8.33
C ASP A 130 19.54 -11.04 6.81
N VAL A 131 19.90 -9.94 6.14
CA VAL A 131 19.73 -9.79 4.68
C VAL A 131 20.55 -10.84 3.92
N ALA A 132 21.77 -11.12 4.36
CA ALA A 132 22.65 -12.06 3.67
C ALA A 132 22.07 -13.49 3.68
N ALA A 133 21.58 -13.96 4.83
CA ALA A 133 20.97 -15.28 4.95
C ALA A 133 19.58 -15.38 4.25
N ASN A 134 18.90 -14.26 4.08
CA ASN A 134 17.52 -14.24 3.56
C ASN A 134 17.41 -13.63 2.15
N TYR A 135 18.50 -13.27 1.51
CA TYR A 135 18.50 -12.59 0.21
C TYR A 135 17.58 -13.24 -0.84
N MET A 136 17.72 -14.55 -1.05
CA MET A 136 16.89 -15.29 -2.01
C MET A 136 15.39 -15.27 -1.67
N LYS A 137 15.05 -15.27 -0.37
CA LYS A 137 13.65 -15.16 0.07
C LYS A 137 13.10 -13.76 -0.19
N MET A 138 13.89 -12.73 0.11
CA MET A 138 13.52 -11.33 -0.15
C MET A 138 13.32 -11.10 -1.64
N GLU A 139 14.27 -11.57 -2.47
CA GLU A 139 14.16 -11.47 -3.93
C GLU A 139 12.90 -12.16 -4.47
N ALA A 140 12.60 -13.36 -4.00
CA ALA A 140 11.39 -14.09 -4.41
C ALA A 140 10.10 -13.32 -4.05
N ARG A 141 10.07 -12.60 -2.90
CA ARG A 141 8.94 -11.75 -2.51
C ARG A 141 8.86 -10.50 -3.38
N CYS A 142 9.99 -9.84 -3.64
CA CYS A 142 10.02 -8.69 -4.55
C CYS A 142 9.50 -9.05 -5.95
N ARG A 143 9.90 -10.22 -6.50
CA ARG A 143 9.36 -10.69 -7.79
C ARG A 143 7.84 -10.87 -7.77
N LYS A 144 7.25 -11.33 -6.65
CA LYS A 144 5.79 -11.41 -6.53
C LYS A 144 5.13 -10.03 -6.53
N ILE A 145 5.75 -9.04 -5.88
CA ILE A 145 5.23 -7.65 -5.91
C ILE A 145 5.19 -7.14 -7.35
N TYR A 146 6.24 -7.38 -8.16
CA TYR A 146 6.23 -7.04 -9.58
C TYR A 146 5.10 -7.71 -10.35
N VAL A 147 4.84 -9.01 -10.10
CA VAL A 147 3.74 -9.73 -10.75
C VAL A 147 2.38 -9.12 -10.37
N PHE A 148 2.20 -8.67 -9.12
CA PHE A 148 0.97 -8.01 -8.71
C PHE A 148 0.83 -6.63 -9.35
N GLU A 149 1.91 -5.88 -9.50
CA GLU A 149 1.93 -4.58 -10.17
C GLU A 149 1.60 -4.72 -11.66
N GLU A 150 2.24 -5.64 -12.39
CA GLU A 150 1.93 -5.92 -13.80
C GLU A 150 0.45 -6.27 -14.00
N ARG A 151 -0.11 -7.14 -13.14
CA ARG A 151 -1.54 -7.51 -13.18
C ARG A 151 -2.45 -6.33 -12.87
N GLY A 152 -2.07 -5.48 -11.92
CA GLY A 152 -2.79 -4.25 -11.59
C GLY A 152 -2.81 -3.27 -12.76
N ASP A 153 -1.70 -3.12 -13.45
CA ASP A 153 -1.55 -2.28 -14.64
C ASP A 153 -2.39 -2.78 -15.83
N GLU A 154 -2.39 -4.11 -16.07
CA GLU A 154 -3.22 -4.73 -17.09
C GLU A 154 -4.71 -4.49 -16.78
N PHE A 155 -5.12 -4.75 -15.55
CA PHE A 155 -6.48 -4.53 -15.09
C PHE A 155 -6.92 -3.08 -15.26
N TYR A 156 -6.09 -2.13 -14.81
CA TYR A 156 -6.37 -0.70 -14.96
C TYR A 156 -6.59 -0.29 -16.41
N ARG A 157 -5.71 -0.76 -17.34
CA ARG A 157 -5.84 -0.46 -18.78
C ARG A 157 -7.12 -1.05 -19.37
N GLU A 158 -7.51 -2.25 -18.93
CA GLU A 158 -8.72 -2.92 -19.39
C GLU A 158 -9.98 -2.18 -18.95
N GLU A 159 -10.06 -1.79 -17.67
CA GLU A 159 -11.20 -1.05 -17.12
C GLU A 159 -11.31 0.37 -17.71
N ILE A 160 -10.21 1.06 -17.93
CA ILE A 160 -10.23 2.34 -18.65
C ILE A 160 -10.76 2.16 -20.07
N ARG A 161 -10.30 1.13 -20.80
CA ARG A 161 -10.80 0.85 -22.15
C ARG A 161 -12.30 0.57 -22.13
N ARG A 162 -12.78 -0.24 -21.19
CA ARG A 162 -14.20 -0.55 -20.99
C ARG A 162 -15.04 0.69 -20.77
N LEU A 163 -14.62 1.56 -19.83
CA LEU A 163 -15.31 2.81 -19.56
C LEU A 163 -15.46 3.71 -20.79
N PHE A 164 -14.43 3.80 -21.63
CA PHE A 164 -14.49 4.58 -22.86
C PHE A 164 -15.35 3.93 -23.93
N THR A 165 -15.38 2.60 -24.01
CA THR A 165 -16.19 1.87 -24.99
C THR A 165 -17.67 1.96 -24.63
N GLU A 166 -18.04 1.81 -23.37
CA GLU A 166 -19.42 1.93 -22.90
C GLU A 166 -19.97 3.35 -23.04
N LYS A 167 -19.14 4.38 -22.81
CA LYS A 167 -19.56 5.79 -22.97
C LYS A 167 -19.67 6.26 -24.41
N GLN A 168 -19.04 5.59 -25.39
CA GLN A 168 -19.24 5.95 -26.79
C GLN A 168 -20.68 5.80 -27.26
N SER A 169 -21.47 4.93 -26.61
CA SER A 169 -22.92 4.81 -26.89
C SER A 169 -23.73 6.06 -26.46
N PHE A 170 -23.21 6.89 -25.54
CA PHE A 170 -23.87 8.14 -25.12
C PHE A 170 -23.62 9.33 -26.07
N PHE A 171 -22.62 9.24 -26.94
CA PHE A 171 -22.26 10.28 -27.90
C PHE A 171 -22.60 9.91 -29.35
N ALA A 172 -23.37 8.82 -29.57
CA ALA A 172 -23.89 8.51 -30.90
C ALA A 172 -24.87 9.62 -31.32
N PRO A 173 -24.65 10.36 -32.45
CA PRO A 173 -25.61 11.35 -32.89
C PRO A 173 -26.92 10.64 -33.27
N TYR A 174 -28.03 11.20 -32.83
CA TYR A 174 -29.38 10.82 -33.27
C TYR A 174 -29.56 11.02 -34.77
#